data_d958160deb6d250b3ab143f51cc749ac
#
_entry.id   d958160deb6d250b3ab143f51cc749ac
#
_cell.length_a   1.000
_cell.length_b   1.000
_cell.length_c   1.000
_cell.angle_alpha   90.00
_cell.angle_beta   90.00
_cell.angle_gamma   90.00
#
_symmetry.space_group_name_H-M   'P 1'
#
loop_
_entity.id
_entity.type
_entity.pdbx_description
1 polymer ?
#
loop_
_entity_poly.entity_id
_entity_poly.type
_entity_poly.pdbx_seq_one_letter_code
_entity_poly.pdbx_strand_id
1 'polypeptide(L)'
;MYNRIALDVSSVDIRHVRLDKEGKYLSDISSGLNTCLTLEANTDQTGRAFMQDVVMSMLDEGHVAIVPVETVGDPWLGSSYEILSLRTGRVIDWYPKHVRVELYNELTGNRENVVMPKSAVAIIENPFYAVMNEPNSTLQRLLRKLTLLDGVDEAASSGKLDLIIQLPYVIKSEARKKQAEERRKELEQQLAGSKYGIAYTDGTELITQLNRSVENNLMKQIEYLTSMLYSQLGITQAILDDTADEKTMLNYSNRPIEPITAAISDEMNRKFLTKTARSQGQSIKWFRDPFRLVPVNNVAEIADKFTRNEIMTSNEIRQVIGMKPSDDPKADQLVNSNIAQPAGDGDNGGESSGEKSKYRMK
;
A
#
# COMPACT_ATOMS: atom_id res chain seq x y z
N MET A 1 -5.13 -7.28 3.32
CA MET A 1 -4.68 -6.88 1.98
C MET A 1 -4.40 -5.38 1.90
N TYR A 2 -5.38 -4.47 2.06
CA TYR A 2 -5.18 -3.01 1.98
C TYR A 2 -4.06 -2.52 2.91
N ASN A 3 -4.09 -2.94 4.18
CA ASN A 3 -3.08 -2.55 5.15
C ASN A 3 -1.66 -2.96 4.74
N ARG A 4 -1.48 -4.15 4.12
CA ARG A 4 -0.17 -4.59 3.63
C ARG A 4 0.33 -3.68 2.52
N ILE A 5 -0.51 -3.40 1.51
CA ILE A 5 -0.16 -2.48 0.42
C ILE A 5 0.17 -1.09 0.98
N ALA A 6 -0.65 -0.58 1.91
CA ALA A 6 -0.45 0.74 2.49
C ALA A 6 0.86 0.84 3.29
N LEU A 7 1.21 -0.20 4.06
CA LEU A 7 2.48 -0.27 4.78
C LEU A 7 3.68 -0.30 3.81
N ASP A 8 3.58 -1.08 2.74
CA ASP A 8 4.67 -1.20 1.77
C ASP A 8 4.84 0.08 0.95
N VAL A 9 3.75 0.74 0.53
CA VAL A 9 3.81 2.06 -0.13
C VAL A 9 4.36 3.12 0.83
N SER A 10 3.89 3.17 2.09
CA SER A 10 4.38 4.15 3.07
C SER A 10 5.86 4.00 3.41
N SER A 11 6.46 2.88 3.04
CA SER A 11 7.88 2.61 3.21
C SER A 11 8.75 3.07 2.05
N VAL A 12 8.14 3.54 0.96
CA VAL A 12 8.84 4.15 -0.18
C VAL A 12 9.14 5.61 0.13
N ASP A 13 10.38 6.01 -0.07
CA ASP A 13 10.78 7.40 0.15
C ASP A 13 10.23 8.30 -0.95
N ILE A 14 9.34 9.21 -0.58
CA ILE A 14 8.84 10.28 -1.45
C ILE A 14 9.41 11.60 -0.98
N ARG A 15 10.06 12.33 -1.86
CA ARG A 15 10.78 13.57 -1.51
C ARG A 15 10.52 14.69 -2.50
N HIS A 16 10.61 15.93 -2.02
CA HIS A 16 10.65 17.12 -2.85
C HIS A 16 12.10 17.40 -3.24
N VAL A 17 12.41 17.30 -4.53
CA VAL A 17 13.77 17.27 -5.05
C VAL A 17 13.96 18.26 -6.18
N ARG A 18 15.22 18.56 -6.46
CA ARG A 18 15.65 19.27 -7.67
C ARG A 18 16.26 18.28 -8.66
N LEU A 19 15.83 18.37 -9.91
CA LEU A 19 16.33 17.60 -11.04
C LEU A 19 17.17 18.50 -11.94
N ASP A 20 18.09 17.91 -12.68
CA ASP A 20 18.82 18.56 -13.76
C ASP A 20 17.95 18.67 -15.03
N LYS A 21 18.53 19.20 -16.11
CA LYS A 21 17.86 19.34 -17.41
C LYS A 21 17.53 18.00 -18.07
N GLU A 22 18.20 16.95 -17.65
CA GLU A 22 18.02 15.57 -18.14
C GLU A 22 17.04 14.77 -17.27
N GLY A 23 16.52 15.37 -16.19
CA GLY A 23 15.59 14.73 -15.26
C GLY A 23 16.26 13.85 -14.21
N LYS A 24 17.59 13.95 -14.04
CA LYS A 24 18.33 13.23 -13.01
C LYS A 24 18.27 13.98 -11.68
N TYR A 25 18.30 13.24 -10.59
CA TYR A 25 18.33 13.77 -9.23
C TYR A 25 19.60 14.59 -8.97
N LEU A 26 19.44 15.78 -8.41
CA LEU A 26 20.54 16.65 -7.99
C LEU A 26 20.62 16.75 -6.46
N SER A 27 19.51 17.14 -5.82
CA SER A 27 19.49 17.37 -4.37
C SER A 27 18.06 17.39 -3.84
N ASP A 28 17.90 17.15 -2.56
CA ASP A 28 16.66 17.41 -1.84
C ASP A 28 16.45 18.93 -1.70
N ILE A 29 15.17 19.35 -1.71
CA ILE A 29 14.78 20.74 -1.47
C ILE A 29 14.35 20.87 -0.01
N SER A 30 15.00 21.74 0.75
CA SER A 30 14.58 22.08 2.10
C SER A 30 13.32 22.96 2.03
N SER A 31 12.14 22.33 2.12
CA SER A 31 10.82 22.98 2.07
C SER A 31 9.89 22.34 3.08
N GLY A 32 8.86 23.08 3.51
CA GLY A 32 7.82 22.54 4.38
C GLY A 32 7.16 21.30 3.77
N LEU A 33 6.92 21.29 2.46
CA LEU A 33 6.42 20.10 1.75
C LEU A 33 7.34 18.89 1.92
N ASN A 34 8.67 19.06 1.82
CA ASN A 34 9.59 17.95 2.04
C ASN A 34 9.55 17.46 3.49
N THR A 35 9.42 18.37 4.45
CA THR A 35 9.23 18.03 5.86
C THR A 35 7.96 17.23 6.07
N CYS A 36 6.84 17.62 5.43
CA CYS A 36 5.57 16.86 5.48
C CYS A 36 5.71 15.43 4.96
N LEU A 37 6.50 15.22 3.92
CA LEU A 37 6.66 13.90 3.30
C LEU A 37 7.61 13.00 4.07
N THR A 38 8.65 13.56 4.70
CA THR A 38 9.76 12.78 5.27
C THR A 38 9.72 12.67 6.79
N LEU A 39 9.18 13.68 7.47
CA LEU A 39 9.24 13.77 8.94
C LEU A 39 7.84 13.85 9.55
N GLU A 40 7.16 14.97 9.38
CA GLU A 40 5.90 15.30 10.07
C GLU A 40 4.92 15.95 9.08
N ALA A 41 3.87 15.21 8.73
CA ALA A 41 2.86 15.71 7.79
C ALA A 41 1.89 16.69 8.44
N ASN A 42 1.59 16.50 9.71
CA ASN A 42 0.76 17.34 10.56
C ASN A 42 1.01 17.00 12.03
N THR A 43 0.39 17.72 12.95
CA THR A 43 0.55 17.55 14.41
C THR A 43 0.27 16.14 14.92
N ASP A 44 -0.54 15.35 14.20
CA ASP A 44 -0.96 14.01 14.62
C ASP A 44 -0.23 12.88 13.89
N GLN A 45 0.40 13.17 12.74
CA GLN A 45 0.91 12.15 11.82
C GLN A 45 2.33 12.44 11.35
N THR A 46 3.19 11.44 11.46
CA THR A 46 4.47 11.43 10.73
C THR A 46 4.22 11.32 9.22
N GLY A 47 5.20 11.69 8.39
CA GLY A 47 5.09 11.55 6.93
C GLY A 47 4.72 10.12 6.49
N ARG A 48 5.29 9.11 7.17
CA ARG A 48 4.95 7.69 6.89
C ARG A 48 3.52 7.33 7.29
N ALA A 49 3.07 7.74 8.48
CA ALA A 49 1.70 7.47 8.94
C ALA A 49 0.66 8.17 8.05
N PHE A 50 0.96 9.41 7.64
CA PHE A 50 0.15 10.14 6.67
C PHE A 50 0.07 9.41 5.32
N MET A 51 1.20 8.93 4.78
CA MET A 51 1.20 8.21 3.51
C MET A 51 0.43 6.89 3.59
N GLN A 52 0.50 6.18 4.74
CA GLN A 52 -0.31 5.00 4.99
C GLN A 52 -1.80 5.33 4.97
N ASP A 53 -2.22 6.42 5.61
CA ASP A 53 -3.60 6.90 5.63
C ASP A 53 -4.09 7.30 4.22
N VAL A 54 -3.26 7.99 3.43
CA VAL A 54 -3.55 8.31 2.02
C VAL A 54 -3.86 7.04 1.22
N VAL A 55 -3.01 6.02 1.33
CA VAL A 55 -3.19 4.78 0.56
C VAL A 55 -4.40 3.98 1.04
N MET A 56 -4.60 3.88 2.36
CA MET A 56 -5.78 3.19 2.92
C MET A 56 -7.07 3.84 2.45
N SER A 57 -7.17 5.17 2.58
CA SER A 57 -8.36 5.94 2.16
C SER A 57 -8.61 5.82 0.64
N MET A 58 -7.55 5.87 -0.17
CA MET A 58 -7.63 5.70 -1.62
C MET A 58 -8.14 4.30 -2.01
N LEU A 59 -7.65 3.25 -1.36
CA LEU A 59 -8.06 1.88 -1.66
C LEU A 59 -9.50 1.61 -1.23
N ASP A 60 -9.93 2.19 -0.11
CA ASP A 60 -11.27 2.01 0.45
C ASP A 60 -12.33 2.78 -0.35
N GLU A 61 -12.11 4.07 -0.57
CA GLU A 61 -13.07 4.98 -1.22
C GLU A 61 -12.93 5.06 -2.76
N GLY A 62 -11.86 4.50 -3.32
CA GLY A 62 -11.55 4.62 -4.76
C GLY A 62 -10.80 5.90 -5.12
N HIS A 63 -10.73 6.87 -4.24
CA HIS A 63 -9.99 8.13 -4.37
C HIS A 63 -9.75 8.77 -3.01
N VAL A 64 -8.73 9.63 -2.92
CA VAL A 64 -8.42 10.39 -1.72
C VAL A 64 -7.99 11.80 -2.09
N ALA A 65 -8.34 12.78 -1.26
CA ALA A 65 -7.84 14.13 -1.37
C ALA A 65 -6.68 14.36 -0.40
N ILE A 66 -5.54 14.85 -0.89
CA ILE A 66 -4.47 15.41 -0.06
C ILE A 66 -4.64 16.91 -0.04
N VAL A 67 -4.86 17.47 1.14
CA VAL A 67 -5.20 18.87 1.35
C VAL A 67 -4.10 19.56 2.14
N PRO A 68 -3.52 20.65 1.62
CA PRO A 68 -2.71 21.56 2.42
C PRO A 68 -3.62 22.30 3.42
N VAL A 69 -3.39 22.08 4.72
CA VAL A 69 -4.20 22.70 5.79
C VAL A 69 -3.52 23.91 6.39
N GLU A 70 -2.20 23.96 6.34
CA GLU A 70 -1.42 25.11 6.75
C GLU A 70 -0.43 25.48 5.65
N THR A 71 -0.47 26.76 5.24
CA THR A 71 0.38 27.27 4.16
C THR A 71 0.89 28.66 4.48
N VAL A 72 2.10 28.98 4.03
CA VAL A 72 2.58 30.37 3.95
C VAL A 72 2.31 30.85 2.53
N GLY A 73 1.47 31.86 2.41
CA GLY A 73 0.90 32.29 1.12
C GLY A 73 -0.42 31.63 0.81
N ASP A 74 -1.10 32.12 -0.21
CA ASP A 74 -2.44 31.65 -0.61
C ASP A 74 -2.34 30.72 -1.83
N PRO A 75 -2.59 29.42 -1.65
CA PRO A 75 -2.58 28.46 -2.76
C PRO A 75 -3.70 28.70 -3.79
N TRP A 76 -4.72 29.50 -3.45
CA TRP A 76 -5.89 29.74 -4.29
C TRP A 76 -5.65 30.87 -5.29
N LEU A 77 -4.74 31.79 -4.96
CA LEU A 77 -4.41 32.94 -5.83
C LEU A 77 -3.38 32.61 -6.93
N GLY A 78 -2.91 31.35 -6.99
CA GLY A 78 -1.93 30.92 -7.99
C GLY A 78 -0.53 31.54 -7.82
N SER A 79 -0.26 32.18 -6.72
CA SER A 79 1.03 32.70 -6.30
C SER A 79 1.92 31.57 -5.76
N SER A 80 3.20 31.88 -5.54
CA SER A 80 4.10 30.96 -4.83
C SER A 80 3.65 30.84 -3.37
N TYR A 81 3.52 29.61 -2.90
CA TYR A 81 3.14 29.31 -1.51
C TYR A 81 4.00 28.17 -0.99
N GLU A 82 4.12 28.08 0.32
CA GLU A 82 4.81 26.99 1.00
C GLU A 82 3.80 26.17 1.81
N ILE A 83 3.88 24.86 1.72
CA ILE A 83 3.03 23.93 2.47
C ILE A 83 3.73 23.57 3.76
N LEU A 84 3.05 23.79 4.89
CA LEU A 84 3.58 23.46 6.22
C LEU A 84 2.90 22.23 6.83
N SER A 85 1.65 21.94 6.43
CA SER A 85 0.91 20.79 6.94
C SER A 85 -0.01 20.20 5.87
N LEU A 86 -0.12 18.87 5.85
CA LEU A 86 -0.95 18.09 4.94
C LEU A 86 -1.90 17.18 5.71
N ARG A 87 -3.15 17.05 5.24
CA ARG A 87 -4.10 16.07 5.75
C ARG A 87 -4.81 15.33 4.63
N THR A 88 -5.23 14.11 4.94
CA THR A 88 -6.14 13.34 4.09
C THR A 88 -7.55 13.85 4.24
N GLY A 89 -8.29 13.90 3.13
CA GLY A 89 -9.70 14.26 3.11
C GLY A 89 -10.51 13.30 2.25
N ARG A 90 -11.75 13.05 2.67
CA ARG A 90 -12.73 12.27 1.92
C ARG A 90 -13.48 13.16 0.97
N VAL A 91 -13.51 12.85 -0.32
CA VAL A 91 -14.28 13.60 -1.32
C VAL A 91 -15.76 13.23 -1.19
N ILE A 92 -16.61 14.23 -0.90
CA ILE A 92 -18.05 14.05 -0.73
C ILE A 92 -18.79 14.39 -2.03
N ASP A 93 -18.50 15.58 -2.63
CA ASP A 93 -19.16 16.04 -3.85
C ASP A 93 -18.16 16.58 -4.87
N TRP A 94 -18.48 16.37 -6.13
CA TRP A 94 -17.71 16.84 -7.27
C TRP A 94 -18.44 17.99 -7.97
N TYR A 95 -17.79 19.15 -8.07
CA TYR A 95 -18.23 20.28 -8.87
C TYR A 95 -17.27 20.53 -10.05
N PRO A 96 -17.64 21.29 -11.07
CA PRO A 96 -16.76 21.51 -12.24
C PRO A 96 -15.36 22.02 -11.88
N LYS A 97 -15.25 23.04 -11.03
CA LYS A 97 -13.96 23.66 -10.61
C LYS A 97 -13.64 23.48 -9.14
N HIS A 98 -14.55 22.96 -8.35
CA HIS A 98 -14.43 22.79 -6.90
C HIS A 98 -14.68 21.33 -6.51
N VAL A 99 -14.32 21.00 -5.31
CA VAL A 99 -14.59 19.72 -4.66
C VAL A 99 -15.00 19.99 -3.22
N ARG A 100 -16.00 19.25 -2.72
CA ARG A 100 -16.33 19.23 -1.29
C ARG A 100 -15.61 18.07 -0.66
N VAL A 101 -14.81 18.39 0.35
CA VAL A 101 -13.97 17.41 1.06
C VAL A 101 -14.34 17.45 2.54
N GLU A 102 -14.55 16.28 3.13
CA GLU A 102 -14.63 16.13 4.58
C GLU A 102 -13.21 16.04 5.12
N LEU A 103 -12.85 16.98 5.98
CA LEU A 103 -11.51 17.18 6.52
C LEU A 103 -11.57 17.30 8.03
N TYR A 104 -10.57 16.75 8.74
CA TYR A 104 -10.42 16.98 10.17
C TYR A 104 -9.91 18.40 10.44
N ASN A 105 -10.64 19.15 11.27
CA ASN A 105 -10.26 20.49 11.69
C ASN A 105 -9.59 20.42 13.07
N GLU A 106 -8.32 20.78 13.14
CA GLU A 106 -7.50 20.74 14.37
C GLU A 106 -8.02 21.71 15.45
N LEU A 107 -8.64 22.81 15.04
CA LEU A 107 -9.15 23.82 15.98
C LEU A 107 -10.42 23.38 16.70
N THR A 108 -11.29 22.66 15.99
CA THR A 108 -12.59 22.22 16.53
C THR A 108 -12.57 20.75 17.00
N GLY A 109 -11.55 19.97 16.60
CA GLY A 109 -11.45 18.54 16.88
C GLY A 109 -12.49 17.68 16.16
N ASN A 110 -13.18 18.23 15.16
CA ASN A 110 -14.24 17.57 14.42
C ASN A 110 -13.93 17.47 12.93
N ARG A 111 -14.61 16.58 12.23
CA ARG A 111 -14.60 16.56 10.77
C ARG A 111 -15.61 17.57 10.22
N GLU A 112 -15.18 18.36 9.27
CA GLU A 112 -15.97 19.41 8.65
C GLU A 112 -15.94 19.29 7.13
N ASN A 113 -17.05 19.69 6.49
CA ASN A 113 -17.15 19.69 5.03
C ASN A 113 -16.68 21.05 4.49
N VAL A 114 -15.59 21.06 3.77
CA VAL A 114 -14.99 22.25 3.17
C VAL A 114 -15.09 22.19 1.66
N VAL A 115 -15.53 23.27 1.02
CA VAL A 115 -15.52 23.40 -0.45
C VAL A 115 -14.28 24.18 -0.86
N MET A 116 -13.44 23.55 -1.68
CA MET A 116 -12.18 24.14 -2.13
C MET A 116 -11.95 23.93 -3.63
N PRO A 117 -11.13 24.79 -4.26
CA PRO A 117 -10.83 24.66 -5.68
C PRO A 117 -9.98 23.40 -5.95
N LYS A 118 -10.31 22.68 -7.01
CA LYS A 118 -9.53 21.50 -7.46
C LYS A 118 -8.07 21.81 -7.78
N SER A 119 -7.72 23.08 -7.97
CA SER A 119 -6.33 23.50 -8.20
C SER A 119 -5.45 23.42 -6.95
N ALA A 120 -6.05 23.54 -5.76
CA ALA A 120 -5.32 23.56 -4.49
C ALA A 120 -5.26 22.21 -3.78
N VAL A 121 -5.92 21.19 -4.32
CA VAL A 121 -6.04 19.85 -3.72
C VAL A 121 -5.50 18.79 -4.67
N ALA A 122 -4.67 17.90 -4.17
CA ALA A 122 -4.25 16.72 -4.92
C ALA A 122 -5.27 15.59 -4.69
N ILE A 123 -5.98 15.21 -5.76
CA ILE A 123 -6.98 14.14 -5.70
C ILE A 123 -6.41 12.94 -6.44
N ILE A 124 -6.10 11.90 -5.70
CA ILE A 124 -5.48 10.69 -6.21
C ILE A 124 -6.57 9.65 -6.40
N GLU A 125 -6.68 9.13 -7.60
CA GLU A 125 -7.59 8.04 -7.94
C GLU A 125 -6.88 6.70 -7.78
N ASN A 126 -7.61 5.71 -7.30
CA ASN A 126 -7.10 4.35 -7.17
C ASN A 126 -6.77 3.77 -8.55
N PRO A 127 -5.50 3.45 -8.87
CA PRO A 127 -5.12 2.86 -10.15
C PRO A 127 -5.75 1.48 -10.38
N PHE A 128 -6.25 0.84 -9.31
CA PHE A 128 -6.96 -0.46 -9.36
C PHE A 128 -8.47 -0.32 -9.21
N TYR A 129 -9.04 0.85 -9.49
CA TYR A 129 -10.46 1.13 -9.31
C TYR A 129 -11.36 0.04 -9.91
N ALA A 130 -11.12 -0.38 -11.15
CA ALA A 130 -11.89 -1.40 -11.84
C ALA A 130 -11.86 -2.78 -11.14
N VAL A 131 -10.79 -3.08 -10.42
CA VAL A 131 -10.62 -4.35 -9.69
C VAL A 131 -11.23 -4.30 -8.30
N MET A 132 -11.25 -3.12 -7.66
CA MET A 132 -11.55 -2.94 -6.23
C MET A 132 -12.85 -2.18 -5.99
N ASN A 133 -13.04 -1.03 -6.59
CA ASN A 133 -14.06 -0.05 -6.20
C ASN A 133 -15.23 0.04 -7.20
N GLU A 134 -15.10 -0.49 -8.43
CA GLU A 134 -16.22 -0.56 -9.36
C GLU A 134 -17.34 -1.46 -8.79
N PRO A 135 -18.65 -1.12 -8.98
CA PRO A 135 -19.77 -1.89 -8.42
C PRO A 135 -19.78 -3.39 -8.76
N ASN A 136 -19.21 -3.77 -9.90
CA ASN A 136 -19.05 -5.16 -10.34
C ASN A 136 -17.60 -5.67 -10.31
N SER A 137 -16.72 -4.97 -9.58
CA SER A 137 -15.32 -5.37 -9.43
C SER A 137 -15.17 -6.78 -8.85
N THR A 138 -13.99 -7.35 -9.04
CA THR A 138 -13.65 -8.67 -8.47
C THR A 138 -13.80 -8.68 -6.95
N LEU A 139 -13.34 -7.61 -6.28
CA LEU A 139 -13.46 -7.48 -4.83
C LEU A 139 -14.93 -7.41 -4.39
N GLN A 140 -15.76 -6.61 -5.05
CA GLN A 140 -17.19 -6.49 -4.71
C GLN A 140 -17.95 -7.81 -4.94
N ARG A 141 -17.56 -8.57 -5.96
CA ARG A 141 -18.10 -9.90 -6.20
C ARG A 141 -17.69 -10.88 -5.11
N LEU A 142 -16.45 -10.82 -4.66
CA LEU A 142 -15.93 -11.64 -3.55
C LEU A 142 -16.66 -11.32 -2.24
N LEU A 143 -16.81 -10.03 -1.89
CA LEU A 143 -17.52 -9.60 -0.68
C LEU A 143 -18.96 -10.11 -0.67
N ARG A 144 -19.68 -9.99 -1.80
CA ARG A 144 -21.05 -10.54 -1.93
C ARG A 144 -21.12 -12.06 -1.72
N LYS A 145 -20.07 -12.80 -2.17
CA LYS A 145 -20.03 -14.26 -1.95
C LYS A 145 -19.71 -14.62 -0.50
N LEU A 146 -18.85 -13.85 0.16
CA LEU A 146 -18.57 -14.00 1.60
C LEU A 146 -19.83 -13.72 2.42
N THR A 147 -20.55 -12.64 2.15
CA THR A 147 -21.83 -12.35 2.83
C THR A 147 -22.88 -13.47 2.63
N LEU A 148 -22.89 -14.08 1.44
CA LEU A 148 -23.79 -15.25 1.21
C LEU A 148 -23.32 -16.47 2.01
N LEU A 149 -22.02 -16.69 2.15
CA LEU A 149 -21.48 -17.78 2.97
C LEU A 149 -21.85 -17.57 4.44
N ASP A 150 -21.65 -16.36 4.97
CA ASP A 150 -22.05 -16.00 6.34
C ASP A 150 -23.54 -16.27 6.58
N GLY A 151 -24.40 -15.92 5.62
CA GLY A 151 -25.84 -16.21 5.70
C GLY A 151 -26.17 -17.72 5.68
N VAL A 152 -25.41 -18.52 4.95
CA VAL A 152 -25.55 -19.99 4.92
C VAL A 152 -25.07 -20.57 6.26
N ASP A 153 -23.97 -20.10 6.78
CA ASP A 153 -23.42 -20.54 8.08
C ASP A 153 -24.36 -20.17 9.24
N GLU A 154 -24.96 -18.98 9.22
CA GLU A 154 -25.98 -18.55 10.18
C GLU A 154 -27.23 -19.43 10.10
N ALA A 155 -27.69 -19.73 8.89
CA ALA A 155 -28.82 -20.62 8.67
C ALA A 155 -28.53 -22.05 9.14
N ALA A 156 -27.34 -22.57 8.87
CA ALA A 156 -26.89 -23.88 9.34
C ALA A 156 -26.74 -23.92 10.87
N SER A 157 -26.16 -22.86 11.46
CA SER A 157 -25.98 -22.72 12.92
C SER A 157 -27.31 -22.56 13.67
N SER A 158 -28.33 -21.98 13.03
CA SER A 158 -29.66 -21.77 13.63
C SER A 158 -30.48 -23.06 13.75
N GLY A 159 -29.94 -24.20 13.33
CA GLY A 159 -30.63 -25.49 13.38
C GLY A 159 -31.83 -25.62 12.45
N LYS A 160 -31.96 -24.68 11.48
CA LYS A 160 -33.02 -24.75 10.46
C LYS A 160 -32.65 -25.82 9.45
N LEU A 161 -33.26 -26.97 9.62
CA LEU A 161 -33.15 -28.08 8.65
C LEU A 161 -34.11 -27.83 7.48
N ASP A 162 -33.58 -27.87 6.26
CA ASP A 162 -34.42 -27.94 5.07
C ASP A 162 -35.04 -29.37 4.99
N LEU A 163 -36.26 -29.53 5.45
CA LEU A 163 -36.97 -30.80 5.48
C LEU A 163 -38.17 -30.77 4.55
N ILE A 164 -38.33 -31.82 3.78
CA ILE A 164 -39.60 -32.10 3.10
C ILE A 164 -40.34 -33.13 3.93
N ILE A 165 -41.54 -32.77 4.41
CA ILE A 165 -42.42 -33.63 5.13
C ILE A 165 -43.49 -34.11 4.17
N GLN A 166 -43.48 -35.39 3.82
CA GLN A 166 -44.53 -36.01 3.05
C GLN A 166 -45.62 -36.54 3.97
N LEU A 167 -46.78 -35.88 3.93
CA LEU A 167 -47.92 -36.28 4.74
C LEU A 167 -48.72 -37.40 4.04
N PRO A 168 -49.33 -38.28 4.81
CA PRO A 168 -50.10 -39.42 4.26
C PRO A 168 -51.46 -39.03 3.63
N TYR A 169 -51.69 -37.72 3.44
CA TYR A 169 -52.95 -37.21 2.89
C TYR A 169 -52.73 -36.03 1.97
N VAL A 170 -53.71 -35.79 1.07
CA VAL A 170 -53.67 -34.70 0.10
C VAL A 170 -54.20 -33.41 0.73
N ILE A 171 -53.44 -32.32 0.66
CA ILE A 171 -53.79 -31.01 1.22
C ILE A 171 -54.69 -30.25 0.21
N LYS A 172 -55.99 -30.52 0.22
CA LYS A 172 -56.96 -29.85 -0.68
C LYS A 172 -58.00 -29.00 0.07
N SER A 173 -58.17 -29.16 1.36
CA SER A 173 -59.16 -28.42 2.18
C SER A 173 -58.45 -27.52 3.20
N GLU A 174 -59.09 -26.45 3.64
CA GLU A 174 -58.57 -25.56 4.68
C GLU A 174 -58.32 -26.28 6.02
N ALA A 175 -59.18 -27.25 6.37
CA ALA A 175 -58.97 -28.07 7.55
C ALA A 175 -57.68 -28.90 7.49
N ARG A 176 -57.35 -29.46 6.32
CA ARG A 176 -56.08 -30.23 6.13
C ARG A 176 -54.88 -29.36 6.01
N LYS A 177 -54.98 -28.12 5.52
CA LYS A 177 -53.91 -27.15 5.57
C LYS A 177 -53.57 -26.80 6.99
N LYS A 178 -54.57 -26.53 7.80
CA LYS A 178 -54.39 -26.22 9.23
C LYS A 178 -53.72 -27.38 9.98
N GLN A 179 -54.14 -28.59 9.71
CA GLN A 179 -53.55 -29.82 10.27
C GLN A 179 -52.08 -29.98 9.85
N ALA A 180 -51.73 -29.68 8.62
CA ALA A 180 -50.35 -29.71 8.10
C ALA A 180 -49.49 -28.65 8.75
N GLU A 181 -50.05 -27.43 8.97
CA GLU A 181 -49.34 -26.35 9.68
C GLU A 181 -49.12 -26.66 11.19
N GLU A 182 -50.10 -27.28 11.84
CA GLU A 182 -49.96 -27.73 13.23
C GLU A 182 -48.86 -28.80 13.33
N ARG A 183 -48.83 -29.77 12.42
CA ARG A 183 -47.82 -30.80 12.37
C ARG A 183 -46.42 -30.23 12.11
N ARG A 184 -46.30 -29.24 11.23
CA ARG A 184 -45.05 -28.52 11.00
C ARG A 184 -44.54 -27.87 12.30
N LYS A 185 -45.42 -27.16 13.00
CA LYS A 185 -45.06 -26.49 14.26
C LYS A 185 -44.64 -27.47 15.34
N GLU A 186 -45.29 -28.63 15.44
CA GLU A 186 -44.91 -29.69 16.38
C GLU A 186 -43.47 -30.18 16.10
N LEU A 187 -43.17 -30.47 14.82
CA LEU A 187 -41.83 -30.90 14.42
C LEU A 187 -40.76 -29.82 14.68
N GLU A 188 -41.08 -28.56 14.36
CA GLU A 188 -40.22 -27.42 14.67
C GLU A 188 -39.94 -27.31 16.16
N GLN A 189 -40.93 -27.50 17.03
CA GLN A 189 -40.78 -27.49 18.48
C GLN A 189 -39.96 -28.68 18.99
N GLN A 190 -40.20 -29.89 18.45
CA GLN A 190 -39.43 -31.07 18.79
C GLN A 190 -37.94 -30.91 18.43
N LEU A 191 -37.66 -30.40 17.23
CA LEU A 191 -36.28 -30.18 16.78
C LEU A 191 -35.60 -29.06 17.56
N ALA A 192 -36.30 -27.96 17.84
CA ALA A 192 -35.77 -26.83 18.60
C ALA A 192 -35.50 -27.21 20.09
N GLY A 193 -36.33 -28.09 20.66
CA GLY A 193 -36.19 -28.62 22.04
C GLY A 193 -35.23 -29.78 22.16
N SER A 194 -34.79 -30.38 21.08
CA SER A 194 -33.92 -31.56 21.08
C SER A 194 -32.44 -31.18 21.05
N LYS A 195 -31.69 -31.60 22.10
CA LYS A 195 -30.24 -31.40 22.17
C LYS A 195 -29.47 -32.08 21.02
N TYR A 196 -30.06 -33.08 20.36
CA TYR A 196 -29.45 -33.90 19.32
C TYR A 196 -30.19 -33.83 17.98
N GLY A 197 -31.15 -32.89 17.79
CA GLY A 197 -31.90 -32.76 16.56
C GLY A 197 -32.80 -33.97 16.22
N ILE A 198 -33.32 -34.64 17.23
CA ILE A 198 -34.18 -35.84 17.10
C ILE A 198 -35.63 -35.40 17.20
N ALA A 199 -36.43 -35.79 16.22
CA ALA A 199 -37.89 -35.67 16.24
C ALA A 199 -38.55 -37.02 15.99
N TYR A 200 -39.78 -37.19 16.51
CA TYR A 200 -40.58 -38.41 16.29
C TYR A 200 -41.53 -38.21 15.15
N THR A 201 -41.59 -39.20 14.26
CA THR A 201 -42.54 -39.22 13.13
C THR A 201 -43.46 -40.41 13.23
N ASP A 202 -44.69 -40.27 12.68
CA ASP A 202 -45.58 -41.39 12.50
C ASP A 202 -45.04 -42.26 11.36
N GLY A 203 -45.25 -43.59 11.40
CA GLY A 203 -44.75 -44.53 10.41
C GLY A 203 -45.35 -44.34 8.99
N THR A 204 -46.32 -43.43 8.83
CA THR A 204 -46.91 -43.02 7.55
C THR A 204 -46.36 -41.74 6.98
N GLU A 205 -45.50 -41.04 7.70
CA GLU A 205 -44.83 -39.80 7.26
C GLU A 205 -43.40 -40.10 6.78
N LEU A 206 -43.03 -39.54 5.65
CA LEU A 206 -41.66 -39.58 5.16
C LEU A 206 -41.01 -38.20 5.29
N ILE A 207 -39.96 -38.12 6.13
CA ILE A 207 -39.18 -36.91 6.25
C ILE A 207 -37.90 -37.07 5.45
N THR A 208 -37.72 -36.22 4.43
CA THR A 208 -36.51 -36.18 3.62
C THR A 208 -35.73 -34.91 3.94
N GLN A 209 -34.54 -35.08 4.43
CA GLN A 209 -33.61 -33.96 4.62
C GLN A 209 -33.00 -33.57 3.25
N LEU A 210 -33.16 -32.31 2.87
CA LEU A 210 -32.51 -31.76 1.68
C LEU A 210 -31.09 -31.40 2.00
N ASN A 211 -30.18 -32.26 1.61
CA ASN A 211 -28.74 -31.93 1.74
C ASN A 211 -28.36 -31.01 0.56
N ARG A 212 -28.33 -29.72 0.78
CA ARG A 212 -27.88 -28.77 -0.24
C ARG A 212 -26.36 -28.74 -0.26
N SER A 213 -25.76 -29.21 -1.35
CA SER A 213 -24.32 -29.07 -1.62
C SER A 213 -23.92 -27.64 -2.04
N VAL A 214 -24.66 -26.64 -1.53
CA VAL A 214 -24.45 -25.21 -1.86
C VAL A 214 -23.10 -24.72 -1.36
N GLU A 215 -22.67 -25.17 -0.18
CA GLU A 215 -21.42 -24.78 0.46
C GLU A 215 -20.18 -25.08 -0.41
N ASN A 216 -20.07 -26.30 -0.92
CA ASN A 216 -18.91 -26.70 -1.72
C ASN A 216 -18.75 -25.90 -3.01
N ASN A 217 -19.85 -25.47 -3.65
CA ASN A 217 -19.81 -24.66 -4.84
C ASN A 217 -19.52 -23.18 -4.51
N LEU A 218 -20.03 -22.69 -3.40
CA LEU A 218 -19.78 -21.32 -2.92
C LEU A 218 -18.32 -21.14 -2.52
N MET A 219 -17.76 -22.08 -1.77
CA MET A 219 -16.35 -22.09 -1.39
C MET A 219 -15.41 -22.07 -2.62
N LYS A 220 -15.66 -22.91 -3.62
CA LYS A 220 -14.90 -22.91 -4.87
C LYS A 220 -15.00 -21.59 -5.63
N GLN A 221 -16.15 -20.92 -5.60
CA GLN A 221 -16.30 -19.59 -6.21
C GLN A 221 -15.54 -18.52 -5.44
N ILE A 222 -15.49 -18.59 -4.11
CA ILE A 222 -14.72 -17.70 -3.27
C ILE A 222 -13.22 -17.89 -3.52
N GLU A 223 -12.73 -19.13 -3.54
CA GLU A 223 -11.33 -19.45 -3.86
C GLU A 223 -10.94 -18.92 -5.25
N TYR A 224 -11.77 -19.14 -6.25
CA TYR A 224 -11.54 -18.62 -7.61
C TYR A 224 -11.48 -17.09 -7.65
N LEU A 225 -12.43 -16.39 -7.02
CA LEU A 225 -12.46 -14.93 -6.98
C LEU A 225 -11.29 -14.35 -6.18
N THR A 226 -10.88 -15.01 -5.10
CA THR A 226 -9.71 -14.64 -4.31
C THR A 226 -8.43 -14.77 -5.13
N SER A 227 -8.25 -15.89 -5.83
CA SER A 227 -7.11 -16.11 -6.70
C SER A 227 -7.06 -15.09 -7.86
N MET A 228 -8.24 -14.80 -8.45
CA MET A 228 -8.34 -13.79 -9.51
C MET A 228 -8.00 -12.39 -9.00
N LEU A 229 -8.48 -12.01 -7.81
CA LEU A 229 -8.17 -10.73 -7.18
C LEU A 229 -6.66 -10.59 -6.90
N TYR A 230 -6.04 -11.63 -6.34
CA TYR A 230 -4.60 -11.66 -6.11
C TYR A 230 -3.80 -11.50 -7.40
N SER A 231 -4.19 -12.22 -8.45
CA SER A 231 -3.55 -12.14 -9.77
C SER A 231 -3.67 -10.74 -10.38
N GLN A 232 -4.84 -10.09 -10.26
CA GLN A 232 -5.09 -8.74 -10.78
C GLN A 232 -4.28 -7.68 -10.03
N LEU A 233 -4.13 -7.81 -8.71
CA LEU A 233 -3.34 -6.92 -7.87
C LEU A 233 -1.84 -7.25 -7.89
N GLY A 234 -1.45 -8.37 -8.48
CA GLY A 234 -0.06 -8.83 -8.46
C GLY A 234 0.43 -9.26 -7.07
N ILE A 235 -0.50 -9.62 -6.17
CA ILE A 235 -0.21 -10.17 -4.84
C ILE A 235 -0.26 -11.68 -4.93
N THR A 236 0.66 -12.36 -4.26
CA THR A 236 0.65 -13.82 -4.10
C THR A 236 0.49 -14.18 -2.62
N GLN A 237 0.08 -15.42 -2.34
CA GLN A 237 0.01 -15.91 -0.96
C GLN A 237 1.38 -15.80 -0.29
N ALA A 238 2.47 -16.09 -1.02
CA ALA A 238 3.84 -16.00 -0.53
C ALA A 238 4.23 -14.60 -0.01
N ILE A 239 3.62 -13.53 -0.54
CA ILE A 239 3.84 -12.16 -0.05
C ILE A 239 3.12 -11.93 1.29
N LEU A 240 1.99 -12.60 1.50
CA LEU A 240 1.19 -12.43 2.72
C LEU A 240 1.76 -13.23 3.91
N ASP A 241 2.38 -14.36 3.65
CA ASP A 241 3.01 -15.26 4.64
C ASP A 241 4.54 -15.13 4.72
N ASP A 242 5.12 -14.06 4.11
CA ASP A 242 6.55 -13.74 4.11
C ASP A 242 7.47 -14.87 3.59
N THR A 243 6.94 -15.73 2.71
CA THR A 243 7.71 -16.81 2.04
C THR A 243 8.11 -16.46 0.61
N ALA A 244 7.87 -15.22 0.18
CA ALA A 244 8.14 -14.77 -1.18
C ALA A 244 9.64 -14.71 -1.49
N ASP A 245 10.03 -15.23 -2.64
CA ASP A 245 11.37 -15.06 -3.17
C ASP A 245 11.62 -13.65 -3.72
N GLU A 246 12.86 -13.30 -4.01
CA GLU A 246 13.27 -12.00 -4.53
C GLU A 246 12.51 -11.61 -5.81
N LYS A 247 12.33 -12.55 -6.73
CA LYS A 247 11.62 -12.32 -7.99
C LYS A 247 10.14 -11.98 -7.75
N THR A 248 9.50 -12.67 -6.83
CA THR A 248 8.11 -12.42 -6.43
C THR A 248 7.97 -11.07 -5.76
N MET A 249 8.91 -10.70 -4.87
CA MET A 249 8.94 -9.39 -4.23
C MET A 249 9.17 -8.25 -5.25
N LEU A 250 10.03 -8.48 -6.24
CA LEU A 250 10.25 -7.53 -7.34
C LEU A 250 8.98 -7.31 -8.17
N ASN A 251 8.30 -8.39 -8.54
CA ASN A 251 7.03 -8.33 -9.26
C ASN A 251 5.94 -7.62 -8.43
N TYR A 252 5.88 -7.89 -7.15
CA TYR A 252 4.98 -7.20 -6.23
C TYR A 252 5.29 -5.70 -6.15
N SER A 253 6.55 -5.32 -6.02
CA SER A 253 6.94 -3.91 -6.03
C SER A 253 6.50 -3.21 -7.32
N ASN A 254 6.73 -3.82 -8.48
CA ASN A 254 6.45 -3.19 -9.79
C ASN A 254 4.95 -3.16 -10.14
N ARG A 255 4.14 -4.07 -9.60
CA ARG A 255 2.71 -4.16 -9.97
C ARG A 255 1.79 -3.33 -9.08
N PRO A 256 1.68 -3.54 -7.74
CA PRO A 256 0.83 -2.70 -6.92
C PRO A 256 1.54 -1.46 -6.36
N ILE A 257 2.80 -1.56 -5.92
CA ILE A 257 3.45 -0.47 -5.18
C ILE A 257 3.81 0.70 -6.10
N GLU A 258 4.49 0.42 -7.19
CA GLU A 258 4.96 1.46 -8.13
C GLU A 258 3.82 2.27 -8.76
N PRO A 259 2.72 1.69 -9.28
CA PRO A 259 1.60 2.46 -9.82
C PRO A 259 0.93 3.37 -8.79
N ILE A 260 0.77 2.92 -7.55
CA ILE A 260 0.20 3.73 -6.46
C ILE A 260 1.14 4.89 -6.14
N THR A 261 2.43 4.62 -5.95
CA THR A 261 3.44 5.63 -5.62
C THR A 261 3.57 6.66 -6.74
N ALA A 262 3.53 6.21 -7.99
CA ALA A 262 3.54 7.08 -9.16
C ALA A 262 2.29 7.98 -9.20
N ALA A 263 1.09 7.43 -9.01
CA ALA A 263 -0.16 8.19 -8.99
C ALA A 263 -0.13 9.29 -7.91
N ILE A 264 0.37 8.97 -6.70
CA ILE A 264 0.52 9.96 -5.62
C ILE A 264 1.51 11.05 -6.03
N SER A 265 2.71 10.69 -6.49
CA SER A 265 3.75 11.64 -6.85
C SER A 265 3.34 12.54 -8.01
N ASP A 266 2.71 11.98 -9.05
CA ASP A 266 2.30 12.74 -10.23
C ASP A 266 1.20 13.74 -9.91
N GLU A 267 0.20 13.36 -9.09
CA GLU A 267 -0.85 14.27 -8.70
C GLU A 267 -0.35 15.39 -7.78
N MET A 268 0.53 15.06 -6.83
CA MET A 268 1.18 16.08 -5.99
C MET A 268 2.05 17.03 -6.83
N ASN A 269 2.82 16.52 -7.80
CA ASN A 269 3.57 17.35 -8.75
C ASN A 269 2.67 18.30 -9.52
N ARG A 270 1.52 17.80 -9.96
CA ARG A 270 0.55 18.57 -10.74
C ARG A 270 -0.08 19.70 -9.94
N LYS A 271 -0.34 19.49 -8.64
CA LYS A 271 -1.11 20.40 -7.79
C LYS A 271 -0.28 21.29 -6.89
N PHE A 272 0.75 20.74 -6.27
CA PHE A 272 1.52 21.45 -5.24
C PHE A 272 2.73 22.21 -5.80
N LEU A 273 3.20 21.86 -7.00
CA LEU A 273 4.27 22.59 -7.64
C LEU A 273 3.75 23.55 -8.71
N THR A 274 4.11 24.81 -8.58
CA THR A 274 3.79 25.84 -9.60
C THR A 274 4.50 25.53 -10.94
N LYS A 275 4.00 26.10 -12.03
CA LYS A 275 4.65 25.98 -13.35
C LYS A 275 6.11 26.46 -13.30
N THR A 276 6.38 27.54 -12.58
CA THR A 276 7.72 28.10 -12.39
C THR A 276 8.62 27.13 -11.61
N ALA A 277 8.14 26.57 -10.52
CA ALA A 277 8.90 25.58 -9.74
C ALA A 277 9.31 24.37 -10.61
N ARG A 278 8.35 23.83 -11.37
CA ARG A 278 8.62 22.70 -12.29
C ARG A 278 9.60 23.07 -13.40
N SER A 279 9.53 24.29 -13.96
CA SER A 279 10.50 24.75 -14.97
C SER A 279 11.90 24.95 -14.42
N GLN A 280 12.02 25.16 -13.10
CA GLN A 280 13.30 25.22 -12.37
C GLN A 280 13.83 23.84 -11.94
N GLY A 281 13.21 22.76 -12.42
CA GLY A 281 13.61 21.40 -12.11
C GLY A 281 13.10 20.87 -10.77
N GLN A 282 12.17 21.58 -10.08
CA GLN A 282 11.57 21.04 -8.87
C GLN A 282 10.59 19.91 -9.20
N SER A 283 10.62 18.84 -8.44
CA SER A 283 9.77 17.67 -8.62
C SER A 283 9.56 16.93 -7.30
N ILE A 284 8.41 16.29 -7.16
CA ILE A 284 8.18 15.29 -6.11
C ILE A 284 8.48 13.93 -6.73
N LYS A 285 9.47 13.25 -6.20
CA LYS A 285 9.91 11.94 -6.70
C LYS A 285 9.90 10.91 -5.60
N TRP A 286 9.63 9.68 -6.01
CA TRP A 286 9.81 8.53 -5.15
C TRP A 286 11.11 7.82 -5.50
N PHE A 287 11.74 7.28 -4.46
CA PHE A 287 13.03 6.60 -4.57
C PHE A 287 12.87 5.15 -4.11
N ARG A 288 13.36 4.27 -4.93
CA ARG A 288 13.45 2.86 -4.58
C ARG A 288 14.82 2.60 -3.99
N ASP A 289 14.86 2.03 -2.80
CA ASP A 289 16.11 1.49 -2.25
C ASP A 289 16.41 0.15 -2.95
N PRO A 290 17.44 0.09 -3.81
CA PRO A 290 17.77 -1.13 -4.53
C PRO A 290 18.27 -2.24 -3.60
N PHE A 291 18.77 -1.89 -2.41
CA PHE A 291 19.33 -2.85 -1.44
C PHE A 291 18.28 -3.46 -0.50
N ARG A 292 17.11 -2.84 -0.38
CA ARG A 292 16.04 -3.30 0.51
C ARG A 292 15.50 -4.69 0.16
N LEU A 293 15.55 -5.07 -1.12
CA LEU A 293 15.07 -6.36 -1.62
C LEU A 293 16.20 -7.35 -1.87
N VAL A 294 17.44 -6.97 -1.58
CA VAL A 294 18.61 -7.81 -1.83
C VAL A 294 18.90 -8.64 -0.57
N PRO A 295 19.00 -9.97 -0.68
CA PRO A 295 19.44 -10.80 0.42
C PRO A 295 20.81 -10.33 0.93
N VAL A 296 20.99 -10.31 2.25
CA VAL A 296 22.22 -9.83 2.90
C VAL A 296 23.48 -10.50 2.32
N ASN A 297 23.36 -11.77 1.95
CA ASN A 297 24.46 -12.52 1.34
C ASN A 297 24.91 -11.97 -0.03
N ASN A 298 24.00 -11.32 -0.76
CA ASN A 298 24.28 -10.75 -2.08
C ASN A 298 24.75 -9.29 -2.00
N VAL A 299 24.51 -8.61 -0.86
CA VAL A 299 24.92 -7.21 -0.67
C VAL A 299 26.43 -7.04 -0.82
N ALA A 300 27.21 -7.99 -0.31
CA ALA A 300 28.69 -7.96 -0.43
C ALA A 300 29.14 -8.07 -1.90
N GLU A 301 28.51 -8.93 -2.69
CA GLU A 301 28.83 -9.10 -4.11
C GLU A 301 28.44 -7.87 -4.94
N ILE A 302 27.29 -7.27 -4.65
CA ILE A 302 26.83 -6.05 -5.32
C ILE A 302 27.72 -4.87 -4.93
N ALA A 303 28.07 -4.72 -3.65
CA ALA A 303 28.98 -3.72 -3.15
C ALA A 303 30.35 -3.81 -3.83
N ASP A 304 30.92 -5.01 -3.94
CA ASP A 304 32.19 -5.22 -4.63
C ASP A 304 32.09 -4.80 -6.11
N LYS A 305 31.02 -5.20 -6.82
CA LYS A 305 30.80 -4.83 -8.21
C LYS A 305 30.62 -3.32 -8.39
N PHE A 306 29.89 -2.67 -7.50
CA PHE A 306 29.62 -1.23 -7.59
C PHE A 306 30.86 -0.40 -7.28
N THR A 307 31.66 -0.80 -6.30
CA THR A 307 32.93 -0.12 -5.98
C THR A 307 33.95 -0.31 -7.11
N ARG A 308 34.11 -1.52 -7.63
CA ARG A 308 35.07 -1.81 -8.71
C ARG A 308 34.75 -1.10 -10.01
N ASN A 309 33.49 -0.82 -10.28
CA ASN A 309 33.05 -0.19 -11.53
C ASN A 309 32.79 1.32 -11.37
N GLU A 310 33.27 1.94 -10.29
CA GLU A 310 33.13 3.40 -10.05
C GLU A 310 31.68 3.86 -10.00
N ILE A 311 30.73 3.00 -9.56
CA ILE A 311 29.32 3.32 -9.45
C ILE A 311 29.01 3.95 -8.10
N MET A 312 29.62 3.42 -7.03
CA MET A 312 29.47 3.90 -5.65
C MET A 312 30.81 3.97 -4.91
N THR A 313 30.94 4.95 -4.06
CA THR A 313 32.09 5.07 -3.15
C THR A 313 31.97 4.12 -1.95
N SER A 314 33.09 3.85 -1.28
CA SER A 314 33.08 3.01 -0.08
C SER A 314 32.21 3.59 1.03
N ASN A 315 32.14 4.92 1.19
CA ASN A 315 31.31 5.58 2.18
C ASN A 315 29.81 5.50 1.86
N GLU A 316 29.44 5.63 0.59
CA GLU A 316 28.05 5.43 0.16
C GLU A 316 27.58 4.00 0.44
N ILE A 317 28.42 2.98 0.18
CA ILE A 317 28.09 1.58 0.51
C ILE A 317 27.98 1.40 2.03
N ARG A 318 28.90 1.95 2.82
CA ARG A 318 28.83 1.89 4.28
C ARG A 318 27.55 2.51 4.81
N GLN A 319 27.12 3.63 4.24
CA GLN A 319 25.86 4.30 4.59
C GLN A 319 24.64 3.43 4.27
N VAL A 320 24.61 2.78 3.10
CA VAL A 320 23.53 1.88 2.69
C VAL A 320 23.36 0.70 3.64
N ILE A 321 24.47 0.11 4.12
CA ILE A 321 24.43 -1.00 5.08
C ILE A 321 24.35 -0.54 6.55
N GLY A 322 24.15 0.77 6.79
CA GLY A 322 23.97 1.33 8.13
C GLY A 322 25.26 1.48 8.94
N MET A 323 26.41 1.47 8.31
CA MET A 323 27.71 1.71 8.97
C MET A 323 28.10 3.18 8.91
N LYS A 324 28.77 3.67 9.99
CA LYS A 324 29.33 5.01 9.99
C LYS A 324 30.32 5.20 8.82
N PRO A 325 30.27 6.33 8.08
CA PRO A 325 31.29 6.67 7.10
C PRO A 325 32.71 6.62 7.69
N SER A 326 33.68 6.25 6.88
CA SER A 326 35.07 6.30 7.22
C SER A 326 35.60 7.75 7.11
N ASP A 327 36.45 8.16 8.03
CA ASP A 327 37.08 9.49 7.99
C ASP A 327 38.27 9.54 6.98
N ASP A 328 38.56 8.43 6.28
CA ASP A 328 39.60 8.39 5.24
C ASP A 328 39.09 9.07 3.94
N PRO A 329 39.80 10.12 3.44
CA PRO A 329 39.41 10.80 2.21
C PRO A 329 39.31 9.90 0.96
N LYS A 330 39.99 8.77 0.98
CA LYS A 330 39.91 7.76 -0.12
C LYS A 330 38.56 7.04 -0.15
N ALA A 331 37.87 7.00 0.97
CA ALA A 331 36.56 6.34 1.05
C ALA A 331 35.43 7.09 0.33
N ASP A 332 35.64 8.36 0.00
CA ASP A 332 34.73 9.21 -0.78
C ASP A 332 35.12 9.34 -2.25
N GLN A 333 36.16 8.61 -2.66
CA GLN A 333 36.59 8.57 -4.06
C GLN A 333 36.03 7.35 -4.78
N LEU A 334 35.61 7.56 -6.03
CA LEU A 334 35.31 6.47 -6.94
C LEU A 334 36.62 5.79 -7.35
N VAL A 335 36.78 4.52 -7.06
CA VAL A 335 38.03 3.78 -7.28
C VAL A 335 37.77 2.60 -8.19
N ASN A 336 38.43 2.56 -9.35
CA ASN A 336 38.44 1.41 -10.23
C ASN A 336 39.59 0.46 -9.86
N SER A 337 39.29 -0.59 -9.15
CA SER A 337 40.33 -1.57 -8.75
C SER A 337 40.84 -2.45 -9.89
N ASN A 338 40.25 -2.35 -11.09
CA ASN A 338 40.70 -3.06 -12.28
C ASN A 338 41.78 -2.29 -13.07
N ILE A 339 42.00 -1.01 -12.74
CA ILE A 339 43.00 -0.16 -13.38
C ILE A 339 44.03 0.22 -12.32
N ALA A 340 45.32 -0.02 -12.60
CA ALA A 340 46.38 0.45 -11.72
C ALA A 340 46.32 1.98 -11.67
N GLN A 341 45.93 2.55 -10.53
CA GLN A 341 45.93 3.99 -10.36
C GLN A 341 47.37 4.50 -10.33
N PRO A 342 47.70 5.59 -11.04
CA PRO A 342 49.00 6.22 -10.91
C PRO A 342 49.17 6.66 -9.44
N ALA A 343 50.30 6.32 -8.84
CA ALA A 343 50.63 6.78 -7.51
C ALA A 343 50.52 8.30 -7.49
N GLY A 344 49.61 8.85 -6.68
CA GLY A 344 49.47 10.29 -6.53
C GLY A 344 50.81 10.89 -6.14
N ASP A 345 51.22 11.94 -6.84
CA ASP A 345 52.42 12.74 -6.52
C ASP A 345 52.32 13.19 -5.06
N GLY A 346 52.93 12.41 -4.17
CA GLY A 346 53.22 12.85 -2.81
C GLY A 346 54.30 13.90 -2.89
N ASP A 347 53.96 15.10 -2.49
CA ASP A 347 54.81 16.24 -2.27
C ASP A 347 56.10 15.83 -1.51
N ASN A 348 57.18 15.67 -2.26
CA ASN A 348 58.55 15.50 -1.72
C ASN A 348 59.25 16.86 -1.71
N GLY A 349 58.83 17.72 -0.83
CA GLY A 349 59.63 18.85 -0.36
C GLY A 349 60.53 18.46 0.82
N GLY A 350 61.70 17.96 0.55
CA GLY A 350 62.69 17.62 1.55
C GLY A 350 64.08 17.89 1.03
N GLU A 351 64.62 19.06 1.35
CA GLU A 351 65.99 19.51 1.06
C GLU A 351 67.04 18.47 1.48
N SER A 352 67.92 18.13 0.55
CA SER A 352 69.16 17.41 0.83
C SER A 352 70.26 18.36 1.25
N SER A 353 70.64 18.37 2.48
CA SER A 353 71.97 18.85 2.90
C SER A 353 72.95 17.67 2.91
N GLY A 354 73.98 17.80 2.10
CA GLY A 354 75.01 16.80 1.95
C GLY A 354 75.96 16.71 3.17
N GLU A 355 76.35 15.46 3.37
CA GLU A 355 77.66 15.30 4.07
C GLU A 355 78.36 14.05 3.50
N LYS A 356 79.57 14.33 2.90
CA LYS A 356 80.51 13.36 2.39
C LYS A 356 81.25 12.76 3.60
N SER A 357 81.18 11.48 3.78
CA SER A 357 82.21 10.77 4.54
C SER A 357 82.76 9.60 3.78
N LYS A 358 84.00 9.75 3.38
CA LYS A 358 84.92 8.68 2.95
C LYS A 358 85.21 7.74 4.12
N TYR A 359 85.14 6.44 3.95
CA TYR A 359 86.13 5.53 4.49
C TYR A 359 86.34 4.31 3.65
N ARG A 360 87.60 3.94 3.60
CA ARG A 360 88.34 3.06 2.71
C ARG A 360 88.52 1.71 3.41
N MET A 361 88.51 0.67 2.62
CA MET A 361 89.16 -0.64 2.77
C MET A 361 89.48 -1.22 4.16
N LYS A 362 89.05 -2.40 4.41
CA LYS A 362 89.85 -3.63 4.29
C LYS A 362 88.90 -4.83 4.19
#